data_485becaca957d118c55f60d6a32e7a32
#
_entry.id   485becaca957d118c55f60d6a32e7a32
#
_cell.length_a   1.000
_cell.length_b   1.000
_cell.length_c   1.000
_cell.angle_alpha   90.00
_cell.angle_beta   90.00
_cell.angle_gamma   90.00
#
_symmetry.space_group_name_H-M   'P 1'
#
loop_
_entity.id
_entity.type
_entity.pdbx_description
1 polymer ?
#
loop_
_entity_poly.entity_id
_entity_poly.type
_entity_poly.pdbx_seq_one_letter_code
_entity_poly.pdbx_strand_id
1 'polypeptide(L)'
;SNIVGRPMTLELLLAGCTTTTCHRFTQDLEAQVRRADLLVVAVGKPNFIPGEWVKPGALVIDVGINRVDGKTVGDVDYEAVAAKAGAITPVPGGVGSVTTTMVIENIIAAGEKLAK
;
A
#
# COMPACT_ATOMS: atom_id res chain seq x y z
N SER A 1 -2.28 9.40 -1.97
CA SER A 1 -2.28 9.65 -3.43
C SER A 1 -3.68 9.73 -3.98
N ASN A 2 -3.82 10.32 -5.16
CA ASN A 2 -5.12 10.43 -5.83
C ASN A 2 -5.51 9.16 -6.57
N ILE A 3 -4.52 8.36 -6.98
CA ILE A 3 -4.75 7.14 -7.78
C ILE A 3 -4.95 5.93 -6.88
N VAL A 4 -4.25 5.84 -5.76
CA VAL A 4 -4.27 4.69 -4.88
C VAL A 4 -4.86 5.02 -3.52
N GLY A 5 -4.31 5.99 -2.81
CA GLY A 5 -4.68 6.24 -1.42
C GLY A 5 -6.15 6.60 -1.22
N ARG A 6 -6.66 7.56 -1.97
CA ARG A 6 -8.06 7.99 -1.86
C ARG A 6 -9.04 6.92 -2.32
N PRO A 7 -8.87 6.29 -3.50
CA PRO A 7 -9.74 5.17 -3.89
C PRO A 7 -9.71 4.01 -2.92
N MET A 8 -8.53 3.68 -2.36
CA MET A 8 -8.40 2.59 -1.38
C MET A 8 -9.21 2.87 -0.10
N THR A 9 -9.23 4.13 0.34
CA THR A 9 -10.06 4.53 1.49
C THR A 9 -11.52 4.19 1.24
N LEU A 10 -12.04 4.50 0.06
CA LEU A 10 -13.43 4.22 -0.29
C LEU A 10 -13.71 2.73 -0.40
N GLU A 11 -12.81 1.96 -1.01
CA GLU A 11 -12.95 0.51 -1.12
C GLU A 11 -12.95 -0.18 0.25
N LEU A 12 -12.06 0.22 1.14
CA LEU A 12 -12.00 -0.33 2.49
C LEU A 12 -13.22 0.06 3.31
N LEU A 13 -13.73 1.28 3.14
CA LEU A 13 -14.95 1.72 3.80
C LEU A 13 -16.16 0.90 3.34
N LEU A 14 -16.28 0.64 2.03
CA LEU A 14 -17.32 -0.21 1.47
C LEU A 14 -17.22 -1.65 1.96
N ALA A 15 -16.00 -2.12 2.24
CA ALA A 15 -15.76 -3.46 2.81
C ALA A 15 -16.06 -3.55 4.31
N GLY A 16 -16.50 -2.47 4.95
CA GLY A 16 -16.86 -2.45 6.37
C GLY A 16 -15.73 -2.06 7.31
N CYS A 17 -14.62 -1.56 6.80
CA CYS A 17 -13.51 -1.11 7.63
C CYS A 17 -13.73 0.30 8.18
N THR A 18 -13.23 0.55 9.39
CA THR A 18 -13.05 1.91 9.88
C THR A 18 -11.76 2.47 9.28
N THR A 19 -11.85 3.53 8.49
CA THR A 19 -10.72 4.04 7.73
C THR A 19 -10.24 5.39 8.25
N THR A 20 -8.91 5.57 8.22
CA THR A 20 -8.26 6.86 8.47
C THR A 20 -7.39 7.18 7.26
N THR A 21 -7.64 8.32 6.62
CA THR A 21 -6.87 8.77 5.47
C THR A 21 -5.89 9.86 5.89
N CYS A 22 -4.62 9.61 5.63
CA CYS A 22 -3.54 10.54 5.94
C CYS A 22 -2.96 11.14 4.65
N HIS A 23 -2.42 12.34 4.77
CA HIS A 23 -1.78 13.07 3.68
C HIS A 23 -0.66 13.96 4.22
N ARG A 24 0.00 14.71 3.36
CA ARG A 24 1.18 15.51 3.74
C ARG A 24 0.91 16.57 4.83
N PHE A 25 -0.34 16.94 5.02
CA PHE A 25 -0.73 17.92 6.04
C PHE A 25 -1.26 17.26 7.31
N THR A 26 -1.30 15.94 7.38
CA THR A 26 -1.76 15.23 8.56
C THR A 26 -0.81 15.49 9.73
N GLN A 27 -1.38 15.97 10.83
CA GLN A 27 -0.62 16.15 12.06
C GLN A 27 -0.51 14.81 12.78
N ASP A 28 0.65 14.61 13.41
CA ASP A 28 0.92 13.40 14.19
C ASP A 28 0.67 12.09 13.38
N LEU A 29 1.31 12.01 12.21
CA LEU A 29 1.22 10.86 11.33
C LEU A 29 1.64 9.57 12.03
N GLU A 30 2.66 9.63 12.87
CA GLU A 30 3.13 8.48 13.64
C GLU A 30 2.02 7.86 14.49
N ALA A 31 1.23 8.67 15.21
CA ALA A 31 0.14 8.17 16.03
C ALA A 31 -0.93 7.47 15.18
N GLN A 32 -1.22 8.00 13.99
CA GLN A 32 -2.17 7.38 13.09
C GLN A 32 -1.66 6.03 12.59
N VAL A 33 -0.39 5.96 12.22
CA VAL A 33 0.24 4.71 11.77
C VAL A 33 0.26 3.67 12.88
N ARG A 34 0.60 4.06 14.09
CA ARG A 34 0.65 3.15 15.26
C ARG A 34 -0.68 2.48 15.58
N ARG A 35 -1.79 3.09 15.20
CA ARG A 35 -3.13 2.54 15.47
C ARG A 35 -3.62 1.59 14.38
N ALA A 36 -2.99 1.57 13.22
CA ALA A 36 -3.48 0.83 12.08
C ALA A 36 -3.28 -0.69 12.23
N ASP A 37 -4.36 -1.44 12.08
CA ASP A 37 -4.33 -2.90 11.95
C ASP A 37 -3.97 -3.29 10.51
N LEU A 38 -4.43 -2.50 9.54
CA LEU A 38 -4.08 -2.57 8.14
C LEU A 38 -3.51 -1.21 7.71
N LEU A 39 -2.28 -1.20 7.28
CA LEU A 39 -1.58 0.00 6.81
C LEU A 39 -1.33 -0.11 5.31
N VAL A 40 -1.90 0.83 4.54
CA VAL A 40 -1.64 0.95 3.11
C VAL A 40 -0.80 2.20 2.87
N VAL A 41 0.37 2.05 2.25
CA VAL A 41 1.32 3.13 2.03
C VAL A 41 1.50 3.39 0.54
N ALA A 42 1.25 4.62 0.13
CA ALA A 42 1.35 5.06 -1.27
C ALA A 42 1.76 6.54 -1.33
N VAL A 43 2.96 6.86 -0.83
CA VAL A 43 3.45 8.25 -0.70
C VAL A 43 4.53 8.62 -1.72
N GLY A 44 5.16 7.64 -2.35
CA GLY A 44 6.20 7.86 -3.35
C GLY A 44 7.54 8.34 -2.77
N LYS A 45 7.85 7.96 -1.54
CA LYS A 45 9.12 8.29 -0.87
C LYS A 45 9.72 7.04 -0.26
N PRO A 46 10.97 6.67 -0.60
CA PRO A 46 11.59 5.47 -0.04
C PRO A 46 11.79 5.60 1.47
N ASN A 47 11.60 4.49 2.16
CA ASN A 47 11.78 4.39 3.61
C ASN A 47 11.01 5.45 4.43
N PHE A 48 9.84 5.85 3.94
CA PHE A 48 9.03 6.89 4.60
C PHE A 48 8.44 6.40 5.93
N ILE A 49 8.06 5.14 6.02
CA ILE A 49 7.50 4.53 7.23
C ILE A 49 8.58 3.70 7.93
N PRO A 50 9.09 4.14 9.08
CA PRO A 50 10.03 3.34 9.85
C PRO A 50 9.35 2.20 10.61
N GLY A 51 10.10 1.16 10.92
CA GLY A 51 9.57 -0.01 11.62
C GLY A 51 8.98 0.30 12.99
N GLU A 52 9.51 1.27 13.68
CA GLU A 52 9.05 1.65 15.03
C GLU A 52 7.63 2.22 15.06
N TRP A 53 7.12 2.71 13.92
CA TRP A 53 5.76 3.25 13.82
C TRP A 53 4.70 2.16 13.63
N VAL A 54 5.09 0.99 13.17
CA VAL A 54 4.14 -0.06 12.81
C VAL A 54 3.71 -0.85 14.04
N LYS A 55 2.41 -1.04 14.17
CA LYS A 55 1.84 -1.85 15.25
C LYS A 55 2.26 -3.32 15.08
N PRO A 56 2.71 -3.99 16.16
CA PRO A 56 3.02 -5.42 16.08
C PRO A 56 1.83 -6.23 15.57
N GLY A 57 2.06 -7.09 14.60
CA GLY A 57 1.02 -7.91 14.00
C GLY A 57 0.20 -7.24 12.91
N ALA A 58 0.45 -5.96 12.59
CA ALA A 58 -0.28 -5.25 11.54
C ALA A 58 -0.03 -5.88 10.16
N LEU A 59 -1.04 -5.75 9.28
CA LEU A 59 -0.89 -6.06 7.88
C LEU A 59 -0.42 -4.80 7.15
N VAL A 60 0.64 -4.91 6.36
CA VAL A 60 1.22 -3.75 5.66
C VAL A 60 1.21 -3.99 4.16
N ILE A 61 0.57 -3.09 3.43
CA ILE A 61 0.53 -3.09 1.97
C ILE A 61 1.32 -1.89 1.48
N ASP A 62 2.50 -2.15 0.92
CA ASP A 62 3.39 -1.14 0.39
C ASP A 62 3.20 -1.02 -1.12
N VAL A 63 2.59 0.07 -1.55
CA VAL A 63 2.29 0.36 -2.96
C VAL A 63 3.44 1.15 -3.61
N GLY A 64 4.36 1.67 -2.81
CA GLY A 64 5.47 2.50 -3.30
C GLY A 64 6.39 1.74 -4.25
N ILE A 65 6.85 2.43 -5.29
CA ILE A 65 7.87 1.93 -6.21
C ILE A 65 8.89 3.06 -6.41
N ASN A 66 10.08 2.87 -5.84
CA ASN A 66 11.15 3.85 -5.88
C ASN A 66 12.44 3.18 -6.39
N ARG A 67 13.26 3.94 -7.11
CA ARG A 67 14.59 3.48 -7.54
C ARG A 67 15.65 4.14 -6.67
N VAL A 68 16.37 3.33 -5.91
CA VAL A 68 17.46 3.78 -5.05
C VAL A 68 18.69 2.92 -5.34
N ASP A 69 19.77 3.55 -5.79
CA ASP A 69 21.03 2.87 -6.14
C ASP A 69 20.83 1.66 -7.06
N GLY A 70 19.99 1.83 -8.09
CA GLY A 70 19.68 0.77 -9.05
C GLY A 70 18.73 -0.31 -8.56
N LYS A 71 18.27 -0.25 -7.33
CA LYS A 71 17.34 -1.20 -6.74
C LYS A 71 15.93 -0.60 -6.67
N THR A 72 14.93 -1.46 -6.81
CA THR A 72 13.53 -1.08 -6.61
C THR A 72 13.15 -1.31 -5.15
N VAL A 73 12.69 -0.26 -4.48
CA VAL A 73 12.26 -0.30 -3.08
C VAL A 73 10.89 0.36 -2.91
N GLY A 74 10.18 -0.01 -1.85
CA GLY A 74 8.90 0.60 -1.51
C GLY A 74 9.03 1.86 -0.67
N ASP A 75 7.90 2.29 -0.11
CA ASP A 75 7.79 3.45 0.77
C ASP A 75 8.03 3.10 2.24
N VAL A 76 8.13 1.82 2.56
CA VAL A 76 8.29 1.31 3.92
C VAL A 76 9.72 0.79 4.10
N ASP A 77 10.27 0.95 5.31
CA ASP A 77 11.51 0.27 5.69
C ASP A 77 11.20 -1.22 5.84
N TYR A 78 11.37 -1.97 4.76
CA TYR A 78 10.90 -3.35 4.66
C TYR A 78 11.44 -4.25 5.77
N GLU A 79 12.74 -4.25 6.00
CA GLU A 79 13.35 -5.16 6.97
C GLU A 79 12.88 -4.87 8.40
N ALA A 80 12.85 -3.61 8.79
CA ALA A 80 12.42 -3.20 10.12
C ALA A 80 10.92 -3.47 10.34
N VAL A 81 10.10 -3.23 9.32
CA VAL A 81 8.66 -3.46 9.39
C VAL A 81 8.33 -4.95 9.35
N ALA A 82 9.01 -5.72 8.52
CA ALA A 82 8.79 -7.16 8.41
C ALA A 82 9.04 -7.89 9.73
N ALA A 83 9.96 -7.39 10.55
CA ALA A 83 10.24 -7.95 11.88
C ALA A 83 9.06 -7.80 12.85
N LYS A 84 8.16 -6.84 12.64
CA LYS A 84 7.02 -6.54 13.54
C LYS A 84 5.68 -6.87 12.92
N ALA A 85 5.52 -6.71 11.62
CA ALA A 85 4.26 -6.90 10.93
C ALA A 85 3.80 -8.35 10.96
N GLY A 86 2.48 -8.56 10.96
CA GLY A 86 1.92 -9.88 10.75
C GLY A 86 2.10 -10.37 9.32
N ALA A 87 2.00 -9.44 8.36
CA ALA A 87 2.32 -9.68 6.96
C ALA A 87 2.69 -8.35 6.30
N ILE A 88 3.55 -8.41 5.29
CA ILE A 88 3.95 -7.25 4.51
C ILE A 88 4.16 -7.64 3.05
N THR A 89 3.69 -6.81 2.13
CA THR A 89 3.93 -7.02 0.70
C THR A 89 5.38 -6.63 0.36
N PRO A 90 6.13 -7.48 -0.39
CA PRO A 90 7.47 -7.11 -0.84
C PRO A 90 7.41 -6.09 -2.00
N VAL A 91 8.52 -5.39 -2.22
CA VAL A 91 8.73 -4.54 -3.40
C VAL A 91 10.15 -4.81 -3.92
N PRO A 92 10.32 -5.32 -5.14
CA PRO A 92 9.31 -5.79 -6.10
C PRO A 92 8.66 -7.13 -5.71
N GLY A 93 7.66 -7.54 -6.47
CA GLY A 93 7.03 -8.86 -6.32
C GLY A 93 5.76 -8.88 -5.46
N GLY A 94 5.27 -7.71 -5.06
CA GLY A 94 4.04 -7.55 -4.28
C GLY A 94 2.90 -6.95 -5.09
N VAL A 95 2.48 -5.74 -4.71
CA VAL A 95 1.34 -5.04 -5.32
C VAL A 95 1.52 -4.84 -6.83
N GLY A 96 2.73 -4.54 -7.30
CA GLY A 96 2.99 -4.37 -8.72
C GLY A 96 2.63 -5.60 -9.55
N SER A 97 2.90 -6.79 -9.06
CA SER A 97 2.56 -8.05 -9.73
C SER A 97 1.04 -8.25 -9.83
N VAL A 98 0.32 -7.90 -8.77
CA VAL A 98 -1.15 -7.94 -8.75
C VAL A 98 -1.72 -6.91 -9.73
N THR A 99 -1.18 -5.70 -9.75
CA THR A 99 -1.61 -4.63 -10.65
C THR A 99 -1.50 -5.07 -12.10
N THR A 100 -0.37 -5.67 -12.51
CA THR A 100 -0.17 -6.17 -13.86
C THR A 100 -1.18 -7.25 -14.21
N THR A 101 -1.41 -8.20 -13.32
CA THR A 101 -2.40 -9.27 -13.51
C THR A 101 -3.81 -8.72 -13.67
N MET A 102 -4.19 -7.73 -12.85
CA MET A 102 -5.51 -7.11 -12.92
C MET A 102 -5.72 -6.31 -14.22
N VAL A 103 -4.67 -5.68 -14.75
CA VAL A 103 -4.74 -5.01 -16.06
C VAL A 103 -5.08 -6.01 -17.14
N ILE A 104 -4.41 -7.16 -17.18
CA ILE A 104 -4.66 -8.22 -18.15
C ILE A 104 -6.10 -8.74 -18.02
N GLU A 105 -6.55 -9.02 -16.80
CA GLU A 105 -7.91 -9.49 -16.53
C GLU A 105 -8.96 -8.48 -16.99
N ASN A 106 -8.74 -7.20 -16.72
CA ASN A 106 -9.65 -6.13 -17.15
C ASN A 106 -9.71 -5.99 -18.67
N ILE A 107 -8.59 -6.17 -19.36
CA ILE A 107 -8.54 -6.16 -20.84
C ILE A 107 -9.36 -7.32 -21.40
N ILE A 108 -9.23 -8.51 -20.84
CA ILE A 108 -10.01 -9.69 -21.24
C ILE A 108 -11.50 -9.43 -21.03
N ALA A 109 -11.90 -8.94 -19.86
CA ALA A 109 -13.28 -8.64 -19.54
C ALA A 109 -13.89 -7.59 -20.49
N ALA A 110 -13.12 -6.55 -20.81
CA ALA A 110 -13.54 -5.51 -21.76
C ALA A 110 -13.71 -6.09 -23.16
N GLY A 111 -12.77 -6.95 -23.61
CA GLY A 111 -12.86 -7.64 -24.89
C GLY A 111 -14.08 -8.53 -25.00
N GLU A 112 -14.42 -9.29 -23.94
CA GLU A 112 -15.60 -10.12 -23.89
C GLU A 112 -16.90 -9.29 -24.01
N LYS A 113 -16.97 -8.14 -23.36
CA LYS A 113 -18.11 -7.23 -23.49
C LYS A 113 -18.28 -6.69 -24.90
N LEU A 114 -17.18 -6.36 -25.57
CA LEU A 114 -17.20 -5.85 -26.94
C LEU A 114 -17.57 -6.93 -27.97
N ALA A 115 -17.27 -8.19 -27.68
CA ALA A 115 -17.57 -9.32 -28.55
C ALA A 115 -19.06 -9.74 -28.53
N LYS A 116 -19.80 -9.26 -27.54
CA LYS A 116 -21.24 -9.50 -27.42
C LYS A 116 -22.04 -8.39 -28.18
#